data_295aa3ccf79390be7ed0a60b4fa28de4
#
_entry.id   295aa3ccf79390be7ed0a60b4fa28de4
#
_cell.length_a   1.000
_cell.length_b   1.000
_cell.length_c   1.000
_cell.angle_alpha   90.00
_cell.angle_beta   90.00
_cell.angle_gamma   90.00
#
_symmetry.space_group_name_H-M   'P 1'
#
loop_
_entity.id
_entity.type
_entity.pdbx_description
1 polymer ?
#
loop_
_entity_poly.entity_id
_entity_poly.type
_entity_poly.pdbx_seq_one_letter_code
_entity_poly.pdbx_strand_id
1 'polypeptide(L)'
;MGVTKEVVKSSLTSKLNPSHLEVIDTSGGCGASFAIEIVSEKFEGKRLLERHRMVNAALAEEMKEIHALSIKKALTPEQWKQQQESSKKTQSVV
;
A
#
# COMPACT_ATOMS: atom_id res chain seq x y z
N MET A 1 17.78 -14.31 5.13
CA MET A 1 17.70 -12.85 5.11
C MET A 1 16.25 -12.42 4.99
N GLY A 2 15.85 -11.47 5.80
CA GLY A 2 14.47 -11.02 5.81
C GLY A 2 14.15 -10.05 4.68
N VAL A 3 12.86 -9.85 4.46
CA VAL A 3 12.38 -8.82 3.55
C VAL A 3 12.46 -7.48 4.26
N THR A 4 12.96 -6.48 3.55
CA THR A 4 13.04 -5.13 4.11
C THR A 4 11.95 -4.25 3.52
N LYS A 5 11.69 -3.13 4.20
CA LYS A 5 10.77 -2.11 3.73
C LYS A 5 11.10 -1.68 2.30
N GLU A 6 12.38 -1.54 2.00
CA GLU A 6 12.83 -1.09 0.69
C GLU A 6 12.57 -2.12 -0.39
N VAL A 7 12.71 -3.40 -0.08
CA VAL A 7 12.39 -4.47 -1.02
C VAL A 7 10.90 -4.44 -1.35
N VAL A 8 10.05 -4.26 -0.34
CA VAL A 8 8.61 -4.16 -0.55
C VAL A 8 8.28 -2.96 -1.43
N LYS A 9 8.86 -1.81 -1.13
CA LYS A 9 8.66 -0.60 -1.95
C LYS A 9 9.08 -0.83 -3.40
N SER A 10 10.23 -1.44 -3.60
CA SER A 10 10.77 -1.67 -4.93
C SER A 10 9.86 -2.58 -5.75
N SER A 11 9.39 -3.66 -5.15
CA SER A 11 8.48 -4.59 -5.83
C SER A 11 7.17 -3.93 -6.21
N LEU A 12 6.58 -3.16 -5.31
CA LEU A 12 5.33 -2.48 -5.58
C LEU A 12 5.51 -1.40 -6.63
N THR A 13 6.59 -0.64 -6.56
CA THR A 13 6.89 0.40 -7.54
C THR A 13 7.05 -0.20 -8.93
N SER A 14 7.76 -1.31 -9.03
CA SER A 14 8.03 -1.95 -10.30
C SER A 14 6.77 -2.52 -10.95
N LYS A 15 5.87 -3.07 -10.16
CA LYS A 15 4.71 -3.79 -10.70
C LYS A 15 3.44 -2.95 -10.76
N LEU A 16 3.26 -2.01 -9.86
CA LEU A 16 2.04 -1.20 -9.79
C LEU A 16 2.26 0.27 -10.11
N ASN A 17 3.50 0.70 -10.21
CA ASN A 17 3.86 2.07 -10.56
C ASN A 17 3.03 3.11 -9.79
N PRO A 18 3.06 3.07 -8.46
CA PRO A 18 2.19 3.94 -7.67
C PRO A 18 2.61 5.41 -7.73
N SER A 19 1.63 6.30 -7.63
CA SER A 19 1.91 7.73 -7.50
C SER A 19 2.23 8.10 -6.07
N HIS A 20 1.77 7.29 -5.12
CA HIS A 20 2.11 7.43 -3.71
C HIS A 20 2.27 6.03 -3.11
N LEU A 21 3.30 5.86 -2.32
CA LEU A 21 3.52 4.58 -1.68
C LEU A 21 4.20 4.80 -0.34
N GLU A 22 3.62 4.23 0.71
CA GLU A 22 4.23 4.22 2.02
C GLU A 22 4.23 2.81 2.55
N VAL A 23 5.36 2.37 3.06
CA VAL A 23 5.53 1.05 3.65
C VAL A 23 6.07 1.24 5.06
N ILE A 24 5.38 0.66 6.03
CA ILE A 24 5.73 0.77 7.43
C ILE A 24 6.02 -0.63 7.96
N ASP A 25 7.20 -0.81 8.55
CA ASP A 25 7.55 -2.07 9.20
C ASP A 25 6.90 -2.07 10.58
N THR A 26 5.94 -2.96 10.79
CA THR A 26 5.20 -3.06 12.04
C THR A 26 5.75 -4.15 12.97
N SER A 27 6.84 -4.80 12.56
CA SER A 27 7.45 -5.87 13.33
C SER A 27 8.60 -5.41 14.22
N GLY A 28 8.87 -4.12 14.24
CA GLY A 28 10.00 -3.59 15.02
C GLY A 28 11.34 -3.74 14.34
N GLY A 29 11.34 -3.86 13.02
CA GLY A 29 12.56 -3.95 12.24
C GLY A 29 12.96 -5.34 11.82
N CYS A 30 12.16 -6.35 12.17
CA CYS A 30 12.45 -7.73 11.80
C CYS A 30 12.05 -8.08 10.37
N GLY A 31 11.27 -7.22 9.72
CA GLY A 31 10.82 -7.51 8.36
C GLY A 31 9.75 -8.59 8.27
N ALA A 32 9.08 -8.88 9.39
CA ALA A 32 8.08 -9.93 9.44
C ALA A 32 6.66 -9.44 9.18
N SER A 33 6.38 -8.16 9.42
CA SER A 33 5.07 -7.61 9.13
C SER A 33 5.17 -6.17 8.67
N PHE A 34 4.26 -5.80 7.78
CA PHE A 34 4.27 -4.47 7.15
C PHE A 34 2.85 -3.93 7.01
N ALA A 35 2.74 -2.61 7.07
CA ALA A 35 1.52 -1.90 6.73
C ALA A 35 1.81 -1.06 5.49
N ILE A 36 0.88 -1.07 4.53
CA ILE A 36 1.09 -0.44 3.24
C ILE A 36 -0.03 0.55 2.93
N GLU A 37 0.35 1.73 2.45
CA GLU A 37 -0.56 2.67 1.82
C GLU A 37 -0.09 2.86 0.39
N ILE A 38 -0.94 2.56 -0.57
CA ILE A 38 -0.57 2.61 -1.98
C ILE A 38 -1.65 3.30 -2.79
N VAL A 39 -1.22 4.18 -3.68
CA VAL A 39 -2.10 4.89 -4.62
C VAL A 39 -1.57 4.62 -6.02
N SER A 40 -2.41 4.03 -6.86
CA SER A 40 -1.99 3.66 -8.21
C SER A 40 -3.14 3.81 -9.19
N GLU A 41 -2.83 4.31 -10.39
CA GLU A 41 -3.79 4.37 -11.47
C GLU A 41 -4.28 2.99 -11.89
N LYS A 42 -3.48 1.97 -11.65
CA LYS A 42 -3.84 0.60 -12.00
C LYS A 42 -5.02 0.08 -11.19
N PHE A 43 -5.36 0.76 -10.12
CA PHE A 43 -6.52 0.40 -9.29
C PHE A 43 -7.84 0.93 -9.84
N GLU A 44 -7.80 1.78 -10.87
CA GLU A 44 -9.04 2.31 -11.45
C GLU A 44 -9.90 1.19 -12.02
N GLY A 45 -11.18 1.24 -11.72
CA GLY A 45 -12.10 0.21 -12.15
C GLY A 45 -12.02 -1.09 -11.37
N LYS A 46 -11.15 -1.15 -10.37
CA LYS A 46 -10.99 -2.35 -9.55
C LYS A 46 -11.65 -2.18 -8.19
N ARG A 47 -12.28 -3.24 -7.73
CA ARG A 47 -12.86 -3.27 -6.38
C ARG A 47 -11.74 -3.41 -5.34
N LEU A 48 -12.05 -3.10 -4.10
CA LEU A 48 -11.08 -3.16 -3.03
C LEU A 48 -10.41 -4.54 -2.91
N LEU A 49 -11.21 -5.60 -3.02
CA LEU A 49 -10.66 -6.95 -2.95
C LEU A 49 -9.68 -7.23 -4.08
N GLU A 50 -10.00 -6.77 -5.29
CA GLU A 50 -9.10 -6.93 -6.43
C GLU A 50 -7.81 -6.16 -6.25
N ARG A 51 -7.90 -4.96 -5.67
CA ARG A 51 -6.72 -4.15 -5.38
C ARG A 51 -5.79 -4.85 -4.40
N HIS A 52 -6.38 -5.46 -3.36
CA HIS A 52 -5.60 -6.22 -2.39
C HIS A 52 -4.93 -7.42 -3.05
N ARG A 53 -5.62 -8.08 -3.96
CA ARG A 53 -5.03 -9.20 -4.70
C ARG A 53 -3.89 -8.75 -5.60
N MET A 54 -4.03 -7.57 -6.20
CA MET A 54 -2.95 -7.00 -7.02
C MET A 54 -1.71 -6.73 -6.19
N VAL A 55 -1.88 -6.18 -4.99
CA VAL A 55 -0.77 -5.93 -4.09
C VAL A 55 -0.12 -7.25 -3.66
N ASN A 56 -0.94 -8.23 -3.28
CA ASN A 56 -0.42 -9.53 -2.88
C ASN A 56 0.32 -10.21 -4.02
N ALA A 57 -0.20 -10.12 -5.24
CA ALA A 57 0.47 -10.68 -6.41
C ALA A 57 1.80 -9.98 -6.69
N ALA A 58 1.84 -8.67 -6.50
CA ALA A 58 3.07 -7.91 -6.69
C ALA A 58 4.14 -8.30 -5.67
N LEU A 59 3.73 -8.75 -4.50
CA LEU A 59 4.63 -9.16 -3.42
C LEU A 59 4.71 -10.68 -3.27
N ALA A 60 4.32 -11.43 -4.29
CA ALA A 60 4.20 -12.88 -4.16
C ALA A 60 5.47 -13.56 -3.62
N GLU A 61 6.64 -13.11 -4.04
CA GLU A 61 7.88 -13.68 -3.55
C GLU A 61 8.20 -13.24 -2.13
N GLU A 62 7.98 -11.96 -1.85
CA GLU A 62 8.23 -11.40 -0.53
C GLU A 62 7.28 -11.98 0.52
N MET A 63 6.06 -12.31 0.11
CA MET A 63 5.07 -12.88 1.03
C MET A 63 5.50 -14.22 1.62
N LYS A 64 6.44 -14.89 1.01
CA LYS A 64 6.96 -16.14 1.58
C LYS A 64 7.70 -15.90 2.88
N GLU A 65 8.21 -14.70 3.07
CA GLU A 65 8.97 -14.33 4.27
C GLU A 65 8.23 -13.36 5.17
N ILE A 66 7.12 -12.79 4.71
CA ILE A 66 6.33 -11.86 5.50
C ILE A 66 5.24 -12.64 6.24
N HIS A 67 5.17 -12.49 7.55
CA HIS A 67 4.14 -13.16 8.35
C HIS A 67 2.79 -12.45 8.28
N ALA A 68 2.80 -11.12 8.22
CA ALA A 68 1.58 -10.34 8.19
C ALA A 68 1.73 -9.14 7.28
N LEU A 69 0.70 -8.88 6.49
CA LEU A 69 0.66 -7.73 5.61
C LEU A 69 -0.68 -7.05 5.77
N SER A 70 -0.65 -5.78 6.15
CA SER A 70 -1.85 -4.95 6.27
C SER A 70 -1.84 -3.92 5.16
N ILE A 71 -2.91 -3.88 4.39
CA ILE A 71 -3.07 -2.87 3.34
C ILE A 71 -4.01 -1.82 3.90
N LYS A 72 -3.44 -0.71 4.35
CA LYS A 72 -4.21 0.36 4.98
C LYS A 72 -5.02 1.15 3.96
N LYS A 73 -4.43 1.41 2.82
CA LYS A 73 -5.08 2.13 1.72
C LYS A 73 -4.64 1.57 0.39
N ALA A 74 -5.59 1.37 -0.50
CA ALA A 74 -5.32 0.99 -1.88
C ALA A 74 -6.28 1.82 -2.74
N LEU A 75 -5.80 2.96 -3.21
CA LEU A 75 -6.63 3.98 -3.82
C LEU A 75 -6.14 4.34 -5.21
N THR A 76 -7.04 4.94 -6.00
CA THR A 76 -6.63 5.62 -7.23
C THR A 76 -6.14 7.02 -6.86
N PRO A 77 -5.37 7.67 -7.74
CA PRO A 77 -4.93 9.04 -7.46
C PRO A 77 -6.10 10.01 -7.22
N GLU A 78 -7.21 9.80 -7.92
CA GLU A 78 -8.39 10.63 -7.73
C GLU A 78 -9.00 10.42 -6.35
N GLN A 79 -9.14 9.17 -5.91
CA GLN A 79 -9.66 8.85 -4.59
C GLN A 79 -8.76 9.39 -3.48
N TRP A 80 -7.48 9.30 -3.68
CA TRP A 80 -6.49 9.83 -2.75
C TRP A 80 -6.67 11.33 -2.56
N LYS A 81 -6.82 12.04 -3.67
CA LYS A 81 -7.04 13.48 -3.65
C LYS A 81 -8.34 13.83 -2.92
N GLN A 82 -9.40 13.10 -3.21
CA GLN A 82 -10.70 13.32 -2.56
C GLN A 82 -10.62 13.08 -1.07
N GLN A 83 -9.91 12.08 -0.62
CA GLN A 83 -9.76 11.80 0.79
C GLN A 83 -9.01 12.92 1.51
N GLN A 84 -7.99 13.45 0.89
CA GLN A 84 -7.24 14.55 1.47
C GLN A 84 -8.10 15.80 1.62
N GLU A 85 -8.91 16.09 0.62
CA GLU A 85 -9.83 17.22 0.67
C GLU A 85 -10.90 17.03 1.73
N SER A 86 -11.46 15.83 1.84
CA SER A 86 -12.43 15.51 2.86
C SER A 86 -11.86 15.66 4.26
N SER A 87 -10.63 15.18 4.46
CA SER A 87 -9.97 15.31 5.75
C SER A 87 -9.78 16.77 6.14
N LYS A 88 -9.39 17.61 5.20
CA LYS A 88 -9.23 19.04 5.46
C LYS A 88 -10.54 19.69 5.81
N LYS A 89 -11.60 19.36 5.08
CA LYS A 89 -12.94 19.91 5.38
C LYS A 89 -13.42 19.49 6.77
N THR A 90 -13.21 18.24 7.12
CA THR A 90 -13.59 17.74 8.43
C THR A 90 -12.87 18.50 9.53
N GLN A 91 -11.59 18.75 9.35
CA GLN A 91 -10.79 19.47 10.32
C GLN A 91 -11.26 20.92 10.47
N SER A 92 -11.63 21.56 9.37
CA SER A 92 -12.06 22.94 9.44
C SER A 92 -13.45 23.08 10.07
N VAL A 93 -14.28 22.07 10.01
CA VAL A 93 -15.59 22.09 10.64
C VAL A 93 -15.47 21.94 12.16
N VAL A 94 -14.51 21.19 12.60
CA VAL A 94 -14.26 20.99 14.02
C VAL A 94 -13.57 22.22 14.61
#